data_9caa8a7b22b5f57032da15ebca278923
#
_entry.id   9caa8a7b22b5f57032da15ebca278923
#
_cell.length_a   1.000
_cell.length_b   1.000
_cell.length_c   1.000
_cell.angle_alpha   90.00
_cell.angle_beta   90.00
_cell.angle_gamma   90.00
#
_symmetry.space_group_name_H-M   'P 1'
#
loop_
_entity.id
_entity.type
_entity.pdbx_description
1 polymer ?
#
loop_
_entity_poly.entity_id
_entity_poly.type
_entity_poly.pdbx_seq_one_letter_code
_entity_poly.pdbx_strand_id
1 'polypeptide(L)' 'MKLDNNETFKITYYAKKHGKTVTRNAKWTDLCREWISKAGDKLLTYYDIDNNGYRTAKGNYMKLRTTV' A
#
# COMPACT_ATOMS: atom_id res chain seq x y z
N MET A 1 -11.09 -1.01 -4.94
CA MET A 1 -11.00 -2.40 -4.40
C MET A 1 -11.08 -2.35 -2.88
N LYS A 2 -12.02 -3.08 -2.32
CA LYS A 2 -12.18 -3.16 -0.86
C LYS A 2 -11.47 -4.43 -0.36
N LEU A 3 -10.65 -4.27 0.67
CA LEU A 3 -9.89 -5.36 1.27
C LEU A 3 -10.46 -5.70 2.63
N ASP A 4 -10.56 -7.01 2.91
CA ASP A 4 -10.99 -7.50 4.20
C ASP A 4 -9.81 -7.55 5.18
N ASN A 5 -10.10 -7.56 6.48
CA ASN A 5 -9.07 -7.71 7.50
C ASN A 5 -8.24 -8.96 7.26
N ASN A 6 -6.94 -8.81 7.41
CA ASN A 6 -5.94 -9.87 7.22
C ASN A 6 -5.81 -10.34 5.76
N GLU A 7 -6.47 -9.67 4.83
CA GLU A 7 -6.30 -10.00 3.43
C GLU A 7 -4.93 -9.53 2.96
N THR A 8 -4.22 -10.39 2.20
CA THR A 8 -2.92 -10.03 1.62
C THR A 8 -3.13 -9.45 0.23
N PHE A 9 -2.27 -8.53 -0.15
CA PHE A 9 -2.31 -7.91 -1.47
C PHE A 9 -0.91 -7.43 -1.84
N LYS A 10 -0.75 -7.09 -3.11
CA LYS A 10 0.48 -6.43 -3.57
C LYS A 10 0.21 -4.97 -3.81
N ILE A 11 1.12 -4.12 -3.38
CA ILE A 11 1.08 -2.71 -3.67
C ILE A 11 2.25 -2.35 -4.57
N THR A 12 1.95 -1.65 -5.65
CA THR A 12 2.96 -1.18 -6.61
C THR A 12 2.93 0.33 -6.64
N TYR A 13 4.08 0.94 -6.49
CA TYR A 13 4.19 2.39 -6.50
C TYR A 13 5.57 2.82 -6.99
N TYR A 14 5.67 4.09 -7.40
CA TYR A 14 6.95 4.65 -7.81
C TYR A 14 7.71 5.12 -6.59
N ALA A 15 8.87 4.54 -6.34
CA ALA A 15 9.73 4.91 -5.21
C ALA A 15 10.76 5.93 -5.66
N LYS A 16 10.54 7.20 -5.34
CA LYS A 16 11.46 8.29 -5.71
C LYS A 16 12.87 8.02 -5.21
N LYS A 17 12.99 7.46 -4.02
CA LYS A 17 14.27 7.14 -3.41
C LYS A 17 15.10 6.18 -4.26
N HIS A 18 14.44 5.26 -4.95
CA HIS A 18 15.10 4.25 -5.78
C HIS A 18 15.03 4.59 -7.27
N GLY A 19 14.26 5.61 -7.64
CA GLY A 19 14.07 6.01 -9.03
C GLY A 19 13.39 4.96 -9.90
N LYS A 20 12.57 4.09 -9.31
CA LYS A 20 11.90 3.02 -10.04
C LYS A 20 10.60 2.60 -9.35
N THR A 21 9.78 1.89 -10.11
CA THR A 21 8.57 1.26 -9.58
C THR A 21 8.95 0.04 -8.74
N VAL A 22 8.37 -0.08 -7.57
CA VAL A 22 8.58 -1.22 -6.67
C VAL A 22 7.26 -1.87 -6.33
N THR A 23 7.31 -3.17 -6.05
CA THR A 23 6.15 -3.95 -5.60
C THR A 23 6.45 -4.51 -4.22
N ARG A 24 5.49 -4.37 -3.31
CA ARG A 24 5.63 -4.86 -1.94
C ARG A 24 4.48 -5.79 -1.60
N ASN A 25 4.78 -6.82 -0.80
CA ASN A 25 3.76 -7.70 -0.24
C ASN A 25 3.18 -7.03 0.98
N ALA A 26 1.87 -6.90 1.02
CA ALA A 26 1.18 -6.14 2.04
C ALA A 26 0.03 -6.95 2.63
N LYS A 27 -0.40 -6.53 3.82
CA LYS A 27 -1.53 -7.10 4.51
C LYS A 27 -2.41 -5.97 5.00
N TRP A 28 -3.72 -6.12 4.81
CA TRP A 28 -4.68 -5.14 5.31
C TRP A 28 -5.05 -5.47 6.75
N THR A 29 -4.84 -4.53 7.66
CA THR A 29 -5.18 -4.68 9.08
C THR A 29 -6.08 -3.54 9.50
N ASP A 30 -6.56 -3.57 10.74
CA ASP A 30 -7.42 -2.53 11.31
C ASP A 30 -6.77 -1.15 11.29
N LEU A 31 -5.44 -1.09 11.28
CA LEU A 31 -4.70 0.16 11.28
C LEU A 31 -4.45 0.70 9.88
N CYS A 32 -4.77 -0.08 8.85
CA CYS A 32 -4.59 0.35 7.47
C CYS A 32 -5.73 1.27 7.04
N ARG A 33 -5.40 2.24 6.20
CA ARG A 33 -6.42 3.15 5.65
C ARG A 33 -5.92 3.83 4.40
N GLU A 34 -6.87 4.27 3.60
CA GLU A 34 -6.62 5.11 2.43
C GLU A 34 -7.26 6.46 2.64
N TRP A 35 -6.58 7.53 2.22
CA TRP A 35 -7.15 8.86 2.28
C TRP A 35 -6.51 9.76 1.23
N ILE A 36 -7.11 10.94 1.03
CA ILE A 36 -6.56 11.96 0.14
C ILE A 36 -6.15 13.15 1.01
N SER A 37 -4.90 13.58 0.83
CA SER A 37 -4.37 14.72 1.59
C SER A 37 -5.00 16.03 1.13
N LYS A 38 -4.77 17.09 1.88
CA LYS A 38 -5.23 18.44 1.49
C LYS A 38 -4.62 18.89 0.16
N ALA A 39 -3.44 18.39 -0.16
CA ALA A 39 -2.78 18.67 -1.43
C ALA A 39 -3.30 17.84 -2.60
N GLY A 40 -4.25 16.93 -2.35
CA GLY A 40 -4.83 16.09 -3.38
C GLY A 40 -4.07 14.80 -3.65
N ASP A 41 -3.10 14.45 -2.82
CA ASP A 41 -2.34 13.23 -2.99
C ASP A 41 -3.07 12.03 -2.36
N LYS A 42 -3.09 10.91 -3.08
CA LYS A 42 -3.57 9.65 -2.52
C LYS A 42 -2.54 9.09 -1.55
N LEU A 43 -3.02 8.62 -0.41
CA LEU A 43 -2.16 8.03 0.61
C LEU A 43 -2.77 6.71 1.07
N LEU A 44 -1.90 5.73 1.29
CA LEU A 44 -2.30 4.41 1.79
C LEU A 44 -1.32 3.96 2.86
N THR A 45 -1.83 3.71 4.06
CA THR A 45 -1.07 3.04 5.10
C THR A 45 -1.35 1.55 5.04
N TYR A 46 -0.30 0.75 4.92
CA TYR A 46 -0.40 -0.69 4.79
C TYR A 46 0.64 -1.37 5.68
N TYR A 47 0.39 -2.64 5.99
CA TYR A 47 1.37 -3.45 6.71
C TYR A 47 2.29 -4.13 5.70
N ASP A 48 3.58 -3.81 5.76
CA ASP A 48 4.60 -4.41 4.88
C ASP A 48 5.05 -5.73 5.50
N ILE A 49 4.63 -6.84 4.87
CA ILE A 49 4.91 -8.19 5.39
C ILE A 49 6.40 -8.47 5.43
N ASP A 50 7.12 -8.09 4.38
CA ASP A 50 8.54 -8.41 4.25
C ASP A 50 9.41 -7.65 5.25
N ASN A 51 8.97 -6.46 5.66
CA ASN A 51 9.70 -5.61 6.59
C ASN A 51 9.09 -5.57 7.99
N ASN A 52 8.00 -6.32 8.21
CA ASN A 52 7.32 -6.39 9.52
C ASN A 52 6.98 -5.03 10.10
N GLY A 53 6.39 -4.15 9.31
CA GLY A 53 6.04 -2.83 9.79
C GLY A 53 5.07 -2.11 8.90
N TYR A 54 4.45 -1.06 9.46
CA TYR A 54 3.52 -0.22 8.69
C TYR A 54 4.30 0.79 7.86
N ARG A 55 3.81 1.02 6.65
CA ARG A 55 4.38 2.00 5.73
C ARG A 55 3.27 2.77 5.07
N THR A 56 3.60 3.95 4.54
CA THR A 56 2.64 4.77 3.81
C THR A 56 3.13 4.99 2.39
N ALA A 57 2.30 4.61 1.42
CA ALA A 57 2.54 4.90 0.02
C ALA A 57 1.82 6.19 -0.35
N LYS A 58 2.43 6.99 -1.20
CA LYS A 58 1.89 8.28 -1.63
C LYS A 58 1.91 8.37 -3.15
N GLY A 59 0.85 8.94 -3.71
CA GLY A 59 0.76 9.20 -5.14
C GLY A 59 0.02 8.10 -5.89
N ASN A 60 0.49 7.80 -7.10
CA ASN A 60 -0.18 6.84 -7.98
C ASN A 60 0.27 5.42 -7.66
N TYR A 61 -0.26 4.85 -6.60
CA TYR A 61 -0.03 3.45 -6.28
C TYR A 61 -1.16 2.59 -6.82
N MET A 62 -0.87 1.31 -7.02
CA MET A 62 -1.86 0.31 -7.44
C MET A 62 -1.91 -0.81 -6.42
N LYS A 63 -3.12 -1.26 -6.11
CA LYS A 63 -3.34 -2.41 -5.23
C LYS A 63 -3.84 -3.58 -6.07
N LEU A 64 -3.26 -4.75 -5.84
CA LEU A 64 -3.65 -5.96 -6.55
C LEU A 64 -3.80 -7.09 -5.54
N ARG A 65 -4.98 -7.73 -5.51
CA ARG A 65 -5.21 -8.88 -4.64
C ARG A 65 -4.31 -10.04 -5.07
N THR A 66 -3.70 -10.69 -4.09
CA THR A 66 -2.86 -11.86 -4.32
C THR A 66 -3.64 -13.16 -4.19
N THR A 67 -4.85 -13.11 -3.63
CA THR A 67 -5.72 -14.27 -3.49
C THR A 67 -6.34 -14.64 -4.84
N VAL A 68 -6.32 -15.88 -5.15
CA VAL A 68 -6.91 -16.40 -6.37
C VAL A 68 -8.36 -16.78 -6.13
#